data_ad0406b4c9200812c89b33051fe7d2a6
#
_entry.id   ad0406b4c9200812c89b33051fe7d2a6
#
_cell.length_a   1.000
_cell.length_b   1.000
_cell.length_c   1.000
_cell.angle_alpha   90.00
_cell.angle_beta   90.00
_cell.angle_gamma   90.00
#
_symmetry.space_group_name_H-M   'P 1'
#
loop_
_entity.id
_entity.type
_entity.pdbx_description
1 polymer ?
#
loop_
_entity_poly.entity_id
_entity_poly.type
_entity_poly.pdbx_seq_one_letter_code
_entity_poly.pdbx_strand_id
1 'polypeptide(L)' 'MWGRGIGRHKTKLAKFLSNYDYSIQDFSKASKVNRNTLGQLCNDKDYVPSPTTMQKVMKVVRKHEPRKQVTDFWHM' A
#
# COMPACT_ATOMS: atom_id res chain seq x y z
N MET A 1 -4.60 19.55 -8.82
CA MET A 1 -4.66 19.20 -8.56
C MET A 1 -4.38 18.57 -8.01
N TRP A 2 -4.09 18.40 -7.84
CA TRP A 2 -3.90 17.76 -7.22
C TRP A 2 -4.42 16.96 -6.76
N GLY A 3 -4.78 16.89 -6.49
CA GLY A 3 -5.44 16.15 -6.26
C GLY A 3 -5.53 14.77 -6.19
N ARG A 4 -4.79 14.03 -6.42
CA ARG A 4 -4.96 12.76 -6.24
C ARG A 4 -4.73 12.46 -4.91
N GLY A 5 -5.39 12.02 -4.03
CA GLY A 5 -5.37 11.80 -2.62
C GLY A 5 -4.08 11.30 -2.01
N ILE A 6 -3.27 10.64 -2.76
CA ILE A 6 -2.02 10.13 -2.22
C ILE A 6 -0.82 10.89 -2.73
N GLY A 7 -1.02 12.11 -3.13
CA GLY A 7 0.06 12.89 -3.67
C GLY A 7 1.19 13.17 -2.71
N ARG A 8 0.94 13.07 -1.40
CA ARG A 8 1.97 13.39 -0.43
C ARG A 8 2.83 12.22 -0.01
N HIS A 9 2.55 11.03 -0.46
CA HIS A 9 3.36 9.86 -0.13
C HIS A 9 3.63 9.74 1.36
N LYS A 10 2.59 9.81 2.17
CA LYS A 10 2.74 9.74 3.62
C LYS A 10 3.36 8.44 4.09
N THR A 11 3.20 7.38 3.34
CA THR A 11 3.80 6.10 3.68
C THR A 11 4.53 5.55 2.48
N LYS A 12 5.39 4.57 2.72
CA LYS A 12 6.10 3.91 1.63
C LYS A 12 5.14 3.18 0.71
N LEU A 13 4.06 2.65 1.26
CA LEU A 13 3.05 1.99 0.44
C LEU A 13 2.35 2.99 -0.47
N ALA A 14 2.03 4.18 0.03
CA ALA A 14 1.43 5.22 -0.80
C ALA A 14 2.34 5.59 -1.96
N LYS A 15 3.64 5.67 -1.69
CA LYS A 15 4.61 5.95 -2.74
C LYS A 15 4.63 4.83 -3.79
N PHE A 16 4.58 3.59 -3.35
CA PHE A 16 4.54 2.46 -4.26
C PHE A 16 3.31 2.54 -5.17
N LEU A 17 2.14 2.80 -4.60
CA LEU A 17 0.93 2.92 -5.38
C LEU A 17 1.04 4.03 -6.42
N SER A 18 1.58 5.16 -6.02
CA SER A 18 1.76 6.29 -6.92
C SER A 18 2.72 5.93 -8.07
N ASN A 19 3.80 5.24 -7.75
CA ASN A 19 4.80 4.87 -8.76
C ASN A 19 4.24 3.96 -9.84
N TYR A 20 3.26 3.14 -9.50
CA TYR A 20 2.65 2.20 -10.45
C TYR A 20 1.26 2.62 -10.87
N ASP A 21 0.89 3.87 -10.60
CA ASP A 21 -0.41 4.41 -10.99
C ASP A 21 -1.60 3.63 -10.45
N TYR A 22 -1.44 3.01 -9.30
CA TYR A 22 -2.56 2.37 -8.62
C TYR A 22 -3.37 3.40 -7.86
N SER A 23 -4.68 3.40 -8.04
CA SER A 23 -5.56 4.05 -7.09
C SER A 23 -5.78 3.10 -5.92
N ILE A 24 -6.28 3.63 -4.79
CA ILE A 24 -6.62 2.78 -3.66
C ILE A 24 -7.64 1.72 -4.08
N GLN A 25 -8.61 2.11 -4.92
CA GLN A 25 -9.61 1.18 -5.38
C GLN A 25 -8.99 0.07 -6.23
N ASP A 26 -8.11 0.42 -7.14
CA ASP A 26 -7.45 -0.57 -7.99
C ASP A 26 -6.62 -1.54 -7.17
N PHE A 27 -5.88 -1.02 -6.23
CA PHE A 27 -5.04 -1.88 -5.39
C PHE A 27 -5.89 -2.74 -4.46
N SER A 28 -7.02 -2.21 -4.00
CA SER A 28 -7.96 -2.99 -3.21
C SER A 28 -8.45 -4.21 -3.98
N LYS A 29 -8.80 -4.01 -5.24
CA LYS A 29 -9.24 -5.13 -6.09
C LYS A 29 -8.12 -6.13 -6.33
N ALA A 30 -6.92 -5.64 -6.57
CA ALA A 30 -5.79 -6.52 -6.86
C ALA A 30 -5.35 -7.31 -5.64
N SER A 31 -5.36 -6.70 -4.48
CA SER A 31 -4.86 -7.32 -3.25
C SER A 31 -5.96 -7.98 -2.43
N LYS A 32 -7.21 -7.66 -2.73
CA LYS A 32 -8.37 -8.11 -1.95
C LYS A 32 -8.35 -7.58 -0.52
N VAL A 33 -7.74 -6.44 -0.32
CA VAL A 33 -7.74 -5.74 0.96
C VAL A 33 -8.80 -4.64 0.91
N ASN A 34 -9.52 -4.48 2.01
CA ASN A 34 -10.57 -3.47 2.12
C ASN A 34 -10.01 -2.07 1.84
N ARG A 35 -10.77 -1.26 1.10
CA ARG A 35 -10.34 0.10 0.78
C ARG A 35 -10.07 0.97 2.01
N ASN A 36 -10.89 0.80 3.06
CA ASN A 36 -10.67 1.56 4.28
C ASN A 36 -9.33 1.21 4.91
N THR A 37 -9.00 -0.07 4.91
CA THR A 37 -7.72 -0.53 5.43
C THR A 37 -6.56 0.03 4.60
N LEU A 38 -6.70 -0.01 3.28
CA LEU A 38 -5.68 0.55 2.40
C LEU A 38 -5.53 2.05 2.59
N GLY A 39 -6.64 2.76 2.81
CA GLY A 39 -6.59 4.17 3.10
C GLY A 39 -5.75 4.46 4.34
N GLN A 40 -5.96 3.66 5.39
CA GLN A 40 -5.15 3.77 6.59
C GLN A 40 -3.68 3.47 6.31
N LEU A 41 -3.42 2.42 5.55
CA LEU A 41 -2.04 2.04 5.22
C LEU A 41 -1.32 3.13 4.44
N CYS A 42 -2.06 3.89 3.65
CA CYS A 42 -1.47 4.95 2.85
C CYS A 42 -1.33 6.28 3.62
N ASN A 43 -2.18 6.49 4.62
CA ASN A 43 -2.22 7.78 5.31
C ASN A 43 -1.61 7.78 6.69
N ASP A 44 -1.53 6.63 7.35
CA ASP A 44 -1.04 6.55 8.72
C ASP A 44 0.23 5.70 8.75
N LYS A 45 1.37 6.37 8.85
CA LYS A 45 2.66 5.68 8.83
C LYS A 45 2.90 4.82 10.06
N ASP A 46 2.14 5.04 11.12
CA ASP A 46 2.30 4.26 12.34
C ASP A 46 1.36 3.05 12.39
N TYR A 47 0.46 2.94 11.42
CA TYR A 47 -0.47 1.83 11.39
C TYR A 47 0.23 0.59 10.85
N VAL A 48 0.17 -0.49 11.61
CA VAL A 48 0.74 -1.77 11.19
C VAL A 48 -0.42 -2.75 11.01
N PRO A 49 -0.62 -3.27 9.81
CA PRO A 49 -1.74 -4.18 9.57
C PRO A 49 -1.47 -5.56 10.14
N SER A 50 -2.51 -6.39 10.17
CA SER A 50 -2.35 -7.78 10.58
C SER A 50 -1.46 -8.52 9.58
N PRO A 51 -0.85 -9.65 10.01
CA PRO A 51 -0.04 -10.43 9.08
C PRO A 51 -0.78 -10.88 7.83
N THR A 52 -2.06 -11.21 7.94
CA THR A 52 -2.85 -11.61 6.79
C THR A 52 -2.95 -10.46 5.78
N THR A 53 -3.20 -9.25 6.27
CA THR A 53 -3.28 -8.09 5.40
C THR A 53 -1.94 -7.79 4.75
N MET A 54 -0.85 -7.90 5.52
CA MET A 54 0.50 -7.71 4.98
C MET A 54 0.78 -8.67 3.84
N GLN A 55 0.40 -9.94 4.00
CA GLN A 55 0.61 -10.94 2.96
C GLN A 55 -0.16 -10.61 1.70
N LYS A 56 -1.39 -10.17 1.84
CA LYS A 56 -2.21 -9.80 0.68
C LYS A 56 -1.59 -8.62 -0.06
N VAL A 57 -1.13 -7.62 0.66
CA VAL A 57 -0.49 -6.46 0.06
C VAL A 57 0.80 -6.87 -0.63
N MET A 58 1.63 -7.64 0.06
CA MET A 58 2.93 -8.03 -0.48
C MET A 58 2.80 -8.92 -1.71
N LYS A 59 1.75 -9.71 -1.79
CA LYS A 59 1.53 -10.54 -2.96
C LYS A 59 1.45 -9.70 -4.23
N VAL A 60 0.77 -8.57 -4.16
CA VAL A 60 0.66 -7.66 -5.31
C VAL A 60 1.97 -6.91 -5.51
N VAL A 61 2.55 -6.41 -4.43
CA VAL A 61 3.81 -5.67 -4.50
C VAL A 61 4.88 -6.50 -5.18
N ARG A 62 4.98 -7.77 -4.82
CA ARG A 62 6.03 -8.63 -5.38
C ARG A 62 5.82 -9.00 -6.84
N LYS A 63 4.63 -8.78 -7.37
CA LYS A 63 4.42 -8.94 -8.81
C LYS A 63 5.20 -7.89 -9.60
N HIS A 64 5.39 -6.73 -8.99
CA HIS A 64 6.10 -5.62 -9.62
C HIS A 64 7.55 -5.55 -9.15
N GLU A 65 7.77 -5.81 -7.87
CA GLU A 65 9.10 -5.72 -7.26
C GLU A 65 9.33 -6.95 -6.39
N PRO A 66 9.80 -8.05 -6.98
CA PRO A 66 9.91 -9.33 -6.26
C PRO A 66 10.83 -9.30 -5.04
N ARG A 67 11.74 -8.34 -4.98
CA ARG A 67 12.68 -8.25 -3.87
C ARG A 67 12.16 -7.48 -2.67
N LYS A 68 10.99 -6.86 -2.80
CA LYS A 68 10.44 -6.11 -1.67
C LYS A 68 10.04 -7.04 -0.55
N GLN A 69 10.24 -6.55 0.66
CA GLN A 69 9.89 -7.30 1.86
C GLN A 69 8.97 -6.46 2.74
N VAL A 70 8.33 -7.13 3.70
CA VAL A 70 7.42 -6.47 4.62
C VAL A 70 8.10 -5.32 5.34
N THR A 71 9.35 -5.52 5.73
CA THR A 71 10.12 -4.50 6.44
C THR A 71 10.44 -3.27 5.59
N ASP A 72 10.26 -3.35 4.27
CA ASP A 72 10.42 -2.18 3.42
C ASP A 72 9.28 -1.20 3.57
N PHE A 73 8.13 -1.66 4.06
CA PHE A 73 6.94 -0.83 4.19
C PHE A 73 6.57 -0.53 5.63
N TRP A 74 6.81 -1.44 6.54
CA TRP A 74 6.42 -1.28 7.94
C TRP A 74 7.57 -1.60 8.87
N HIS A 75 7.64 -0.83 9.95
CA HIS A 75 8.61 -1.11 10.99
C HIS A 75 8.08 -2.24 11.87
N MET A 76 8.85 -3.28 12.01
CA MET A 76 8.42 -4.43 12.82
C MET A 76 9.48 -4.85 13.79
#